data_087ced0937a9720cadd4390ffc7c129e
#
_entry.id   087ced0937a9720cadd4390ffc7c129e
#
_cell.length_a   1.000
_cell.length_b   1.000
_cell.length_c   1.000
_cell.angle_alpha   90.00
_cell.angle_beta   90.00
_cell.angle_gamma   90.00
#
_symmetry.space_group_name_H-M   'P 1'
#
loop_
_entity.id
_entity.type
_entity.pdbx_description
1 polymer ?
#
loop_
_entity_poly.entity_id
_entity_poly.type
_entity_poly.pdbx_seq_one_letter_code
_entity_poly.pdbx_strand_id
1 'polypeptide(L)'
;MIEAQKSQRRTERRVKELTFSQDEDHKNHERMQELVDKLQNKVKSYKKQIEEAEEIAALNLAKFRKVQADLEAAEERADINEQVLSKYKAKSRGASTGPNG
;
A
#
# COMPACT_ATOMS: atom_id res chain seq x y z
N MET A 1 1.65 53.65 52.05
CA MET A 1 2.81 52.69 51.97
C MET A 1 2.34 51.26 51.97
N ILE A 2 1.46 50.81 52.81
CA ILE A 2 0.99 49.41 52.85
C ILE A 2 0.22 49.01 51.58
N GLU A 3 -0.59 49.90 51.02
CA GLU A 3 -1.34 49.63 49.77
C GLU A 3 -0.44 49.53 48.55
N ALA A 4 0.59 50.35 48.44
CA ALA A 4 1.56 50.33 47.39
C ALA A 4 2.38 49.02 47.41
N GLN A 5 2.78 48.55 48.59
CA GLN A 5 3.47 47.29 48.79
C GLN A 5 2.60 46.07 48.43
N LYS A 6 1.32 46.08 48.81
CA LYS A 6 0.34 45.06 48.48
C LYS A 6 0.10 45.01 46.96
N SER A 7 -0.05 46.16 46.34
CA SER A 7 -0.20 46.26 44.87
C SER A 7 1.01 45.72 44.14
N GLN A 8 2.23 46.04 44.60
CA GLN A 8 3.47 45.53 44.05
C GLN A 8 3.57 44.01 44.18
N ARG A 9 3.23 43.44 45.32
CA ARG A 9 3.22 41.98 45.53
C ARG A 9 2.21 41.27 44.63
N ARG A 10 1.04 41.82 44.42
CA ARG A 10 0.03 41.29 43.48
C ARG A 10 0.53 41.29 42.07
N THR A 11 1.19 42.38 41.66
CA THR A 11 1.79 42.50 40.32
C THR A 11 2.91 41.47 40.12
N GLU A 12 3.77 41.31 41.13
CA GLU A 12 4.84 40.30 41.09
C GLU A 12 4.32 38.89 40.98
N ARG A 13 3.27 38.53 41.73
CA ARG A 13 2.61 37.22 41.63
C ARG A 13 2.02 37.02 40.26
N ARG A 14 1.37 38.01 39.71
CA ARG A 14 0.75 37.94 38.39
C ARG A 14 1.79 37.75 37.28
N VAL A 15 2.91 38.45 37.40
CA VAL A 15 4.04 38.31 36.49
C VAL A 15 4.59 36.88 36.55
N LYS A 16 4.76 36.32 37.75
CA LYS A 16 5.23 34.94 37.94
C LYS A 16 4.25 33.93 37.36
N GLU A 17 2.95 34.11 37.58
CA GLU A 17 1.90 33.24 37.00
C GLU A 17 1.89 33.31 35.49
N LEU A 18 2.01 34.48 34.89
CA LEU A 18 2.05 34.66 33.44
C LEU A 18 3.31 34.07 32.85
N THR A 19 4.44 34.25 33.51
CA THR A 19 5.72 33.64 33.06
C THR A 19 5.65 32.13 33.11
N PHE A 20 5.11 31.56 34.17
CA PHE A 20 4.88 30.13 34.31
C PHE A 20 3.95 29.60 33.20
N SER A 21 2.85 30.29 32.96
CA SER A 21 1.89 29.94 31.90
C SER A 21 2.52 29.99 30.53
N GLN A 22 3.33 31.02 30.24
CA GLN A 22 4.07 31.12 28.97
C GLN A 22 5.05 29.98 28.79
N ASP A 23 5.79 29.60 29.84
CA ASP A 23 6.75 28.50 29.79
C ASP A 23 6.05 27.17 29.54
N GLU A 24 4.90 26.95 30.20
CA GLU A 24 4.06 25.78 29.99
C GLU A 24 3.53 25.71 28.55
N ASP A 25 3.01 26.82 28.03
CA ASP A 25 2.51 26.93 26.66
C ASP A 25 3.61 26.69 25.66
N HIS A 26 4.81 27.21 25.91
CA HIS A 26 5.97 26.99 25.05
C HIS A 26 6.37 25.52 25.02
N LYS A 27 6.44 24.85 26.17
CA LYS A 27 6.72 23.42 26.27
C LYS A 27 5.67 22.57 25.55
N ASN A 28 4.39 22.92 25.73
CA ASN A 28 3.29 22.25 25.06
C ASN A 28 3.38 22.44 23.54
N HIS A 29 3.72 23.64 23.10
CA HIS A 29 3.92 23.94 21.68
C HIS A 29 5.07 23.12 21.10
N GLU A 30 6.19 23.02 21.80
CA GLU A 30 7.33 22.18 21.38
C GLU A 30 6.94 20.71 21.28
N ARG A 31 6.21 20.19 22.27
CA ARG A 31 5.72 18.79 22.25
C ARG A 31 4.79 18.54 21.08
N MET A 32 3.89 19.48 20.80
CA MET A 32 2.98 19.40 19.66
C MET A 32 3.75 19.43 18.35
N GLN A 33 4.77 20.26 18.24
CA GLN A 33 5.62 20.35 17.05
C GLN A 33 6.38 19.04 16.81
N GLU A 34 6.95 18.47 17.87
CA GLU A 34 7.63 17.16 17.79
C GLU A 34 6.67 16.06 17.35
N LEU A 35 5.43 16.08 17.88
CA LEU A 35 4.42 15.12 17.49
C LEU A 35 4.01 15.27 16.03
N VAL A 36 3.84 16.52 15.58
CA VAL A 36 3.54 16.81 14.16
C VAL A 36 4.67 16.31 13.26
N ASP A 37 5.92 16.56 13.64
CA ASP A 37 7.08 16.10 12.87
C ASP A 37 7.14 14.56 12.79
N LYS A 38 6.88 13.89 13.91
CA LYS A 38 6.80 12.41 13.94
C LYS A 38 5.68 11.89 13.05
N LEU A 39 4.51 12.51 13.12
CA LEU A 39 3.37 12.12 12.29
C LEU A 39 3.63 12.35 10.81
N GLN A 40 4.26 13.48 10.45
CA GLN A 40 4.65 13.75 9.08
C GLN A 40 5.64 12.71 8.55
N ASN A 41 6.61 12.31 9.36
CA ASN A 41 7.57 11.27 8.99
C ASN A 41 6.89 9.91 8.82
N LYS A 42 5.92 9.58 9.68
CA LYS A 42 5.12 8.36 9.54
C LYS A 42 4.29 8.38 8.26
N VAL A 43 3.67 9.51 7.94
CA VAL A 43 2.90 9.67 6.69
C VAL A 43 3.79 9.46 5.48
N LYS A 44 4.99 10.03 5.46
CA LYS A 44 5.97 9.82 4.38
C LYS A 44 6.35 8.34 4.25
N SER A 45 6.61 7.69 5.38
CA SER A 45 6.94 6.26 5.41
C SER A 45 5.79 5.40 4.88
N TYR A 46 4.55 5.69 5.30
CA TYR A 46 3.37 4.98 4.82
C TYR A 46 3.13 5.18 3.32
N LYS A 47 3.30 6.40 2.83
CA LYS A 47 3.19 6.69 1.39
C LYS A 47 4.19 5.87 0.58
N LYS A 48 5.43 5.79 1.06
CA LYS A 48 6.47 4.98 0.43
C LYS A 48 6.10 3.49 0.43
N GLN A 49 5.59 2.98 1.56
CA GLN A 49 5.13 1.60 1.67
C GLN A 49 3.98 1.30 0.71
N ILE A 50 3.04 2.25 0.58
CA ILE A 50 1.91 2.12 -0.36
C ILE A 50 2.42 2.07 -1.80
N GLU A 51 3.33 2.97 -2.18
CA GLU A 51 3.94 2.98 -3.52
C GLU A 51 4.65 1.66 -3.82
N GLU A 52 5.43 1.15 -2.87
CA GLU A 52 6.11 -0.14 -3.00
C GLU A 52 5.11 -1.29 -3.14
N ALA A 53 4.03 -1.29 -2.34
CA ALA A 53 2.98 -2.29 -2.42
C ALA A 53 2.23 -2.22 -3.76
N GLU A 54 1.97 -1.03 -4.28
CA GLU A 54 1.34 -0.82 -5.58
C GLU A 54 2.23 -1.33 -6.72
N GLU A 55 3.53 -1.09 -6.65
CA GLU A 55 4.50 -1.61 -7.62
C GLU A 55 4.53 -3.14 -7.61
N ILE A 56 4.56 -3.74 -6.42
CA ILE A 56 4.53 -5.20 -6.27
C ILE A 56 3.22 -5.76 -6.82
N ALA A 57 2.10 -5.12 -6.51
CA ALA A 57 0.80 -5.55 -7.00
C ALA A 57 0.71 -5.46 -8.53
N ALA A 58 1.23 -4.38 -9.12
CA ALA A 58 1.27 -4.21 -10.57
C ALA A 58 2.16 -5.28 -11.24
N LEU A 59 3.31 -5.56 -10.65
CA LEU A 59 4.21 -6.60 -11.14
C LEU A 59 3.57 -7.98 -11.07
N ASN A 60 2.93 -8.30 -9.94
CA ASN A 60 2.25 -9.58 -9.75
C ASN A 60 1.06 -9.73 -10.70
N LEU A 61 0.32 -8.65 -10.94
CA LEU A 61 -0.77 -8.67 -11.91
C LEU A 61 -0.27 -8.92 -13.34
N ALA A 62 0.84 -8.31 -13.73
CA ALA A 62 1.46 -8.53 -15.02
C ALA A 62 1.92 -9.99 -15.18
N LYS A 63 2.53 -10.56 -14.13
CA LYS A 63 2.91 -11.98 -14.09
C LYS A 63 1.70 -12.90 -14.20
N PHE A 64 0.65 -12.60 -13.48
CA PHE A 64 -0.60 -13.35 -13.51
C PHE A 64 -1.21 -13.36 -14.92
N ARG A 65 -1.29 -12.20 -15.56
CA ARG A 65 -1.81 -12.07 -16.93
C ARG A 65 -0.98 -12.86 -17.92
N LYS A 66 0.32 -12.84 -17.76
CA LYS A 66 1.23 -13.64 -18.61
C LYS A 66 1.00 -15.13 -18.45
N VAL A 67 0.92 -15.59 -17.21
CA VAL A 67 0.64 -17.02 -16.92
C VAL A 67 -0.73 -17.42 -17.46
N GLN A 68 -1.73 -16.58 -17.30
CA GLN A 68 -3.07 -16.80 -17.82
C GLN A 68 -3.07 -16.91 -19.35
N ALA A 69 -2.37 -16.00 -20.03
CA ALA A 69 -2.23 -16.06 -21.48
C ALA A 69 -1.48 -17.32 -21.95
N ASP A 70 -0.41 -17.70 -21.23
CA ASP A 70 0.34 -18.92 -21.51
C ASP A 70 -0.53 -20.17 -21.33
N LEU A 71 -1.35 -20.19 -20.28
CA LEU A 71 -2.28 -21.28 -20.01
C LEU A 71 -3.34 -21.39 -21.10
N GLU A 72 -3.95 -20.26 -21.49
CA GLU A 72 -4.95 -20.22 -22.57
C GLU A 72 -4.35 -20.71 -23.88
N ALA A 73 -3.12 -20.29 -24.21
CA ALA A 73 -2.41 -20.73 -25.40
C ALA A 73 -2.10 -22.24 -25.36
N ALA A 74 -1.71 -22.75 -24.18
CA ALA A 74 -1.46 -24.18 -24.01
C ALA A 74 -2.73 -25.02 -24.15
N GLU A 75 -3.86 -24.55 -23.58
CA GLU A 75 -5.16 -25.18 -23.70
C GLU A 75 -5.62 -25.23 -25.16
N GLU A 76 -5.47 -24.12 -25.87
CA GLU A 76 -5.79 -24.05 -27.31
C GLU A 76 -4.97 -25.01 -28.11
N ARG A 77 -3.66 -25.11 -27.86
CA ARG A 77 -2.79 -26.08 -28.54
C ARG A 77 -3.20 -27.53 -28.22
N ALA A 78 -3.56 -27.79 -26.97
CA ALA A 78 -4.05 -29.09 -26.56
C ALA A 78 -5.34 -29.47 -27.29
N ASP A 79 -6.28 -28.55 -27.40
CA ASP A 79 -7.54 -28.73 -28.12
C ASP A 79 -7.31 -29.00 -29.62
N ILE A 80 -6.44 -28.24 -30.24
CA ILE A 80 -6.05 -28.42 -31.66
C ILE A 80 -5.42 -29.80 -31.83
N ASN A 81 -4.52 -30.19 -30.94
CA ASN A 81 -3.87 -31.48 -31.00
C ASN A 81 -4.86 -32.63 -30.82
N GLU A 82 -5.83 -32.49 -29.93
CA GLU A 82 -6.90 -33.47 -29.77
C GLU A 82 -7.76 -33.60 -31.03
N GLN A 83 -8.10 -32.48 -31.66
CA GLN A 83 -8.86 -32.47 -32.89
C GLN A 83 -8.08 -33.14 -34.02
N VAL A 84 -6.80 -32.84 -34.17
CA VAL A 84 -5.92 -33.47 -35.17
C VAL A 84 -5.80 -34.95 -34.89
N LEU A 85 -5.60 -35.35 -33.65
CA LEU A 85 -5.51 -36.77 -33.27
C LEU A 85 -6.82 -37.52 -33.55
N SER A 86 -7.95 -36.89 -33.24
CA SER A 86 -9.27 -37.44 -33.51
C SER A 86 -9.50 -37.66 -35.01
N LYS A 87 -9.12 -36.69 -35.84
CA LYS A 87 -9.20 -36.80 -37.30
C LYS A 87 -8.27 -37.88 -37.82
N TYR A 88 -7.08 -37.98 -37.27
CA TYR A 88 -6.12 -39.03 -37.65
C TYR A 88 -6.64 -40.41 -37.31
N LYS A 89 -7.21 -40.60 -36.12
CA LYS A 89 -7.84 -41.86 -35.72
C LYS A 89 -9.03 -42.22 -36.60
N ALA A 90 -9.85 -41.25 -36.98
CA ALA A 90 -10.97 -41.45 -37.90
C ALA A 90 -10.50 -41.89 -39.27
N LYS A 91 -9.45 -41.25 -39.82
CA LYS A 91 -8.83 -41.64 -41.09
C LYS A 91 -8.20 -43.03 -41.02
N SER A 92 -7.50 -43.31 -39.91
CA SER A 92 -6.89 -44.63 -39.71
C SER A 92 -7.94 -45.74 -39.65
N ARG A 93 -9.05 -45.49 -38.97
CA ARG A 93 -10.20 -46.44 -38.93
C ARG A 93 -10.81 -46.64 -40.32
N GLY A 94 -11.02 -45.54 -41.05
CA GLY A 94 -11.51 -45.57 -42.42
C GLY A 94 -10.57 -46.32 -43.35
N ALA A 95 -9.26 -46.14 -43.21
CA ALA A 95 -8.26 -46.86 -44.00
C ALA A 95 -8.23 -48.35 -43.64
N SER A 96 -8.37 -48.71 -42.34
CA SER A 96 -8.37 -50.11 -41.90
C SER A 96 -9.63 -50.86 -42.25
N THR A 97 -10.75 -50.19 -42.48
CA THR A 97 -12.00 -50.71 -42.91
C THR A 97 -12.22 -50.60 -44.43
N GLY A 98 -11.18 -50.24 -45.19
CA GLY A 98 -11.22 -50.14 -46.65
C GLY A 98 -11.37 -51.50 -47.36
N PRO A 99 -11.44 -51.47 -48.71
CA PRO A 99 -11.86 -52.64 -49.46
C PRO A 99 -10.96 -53.88 -49.30
N ASN A 100 -9.81 -53.77 -48.75
CA ASN A 100 -8.90 -54.84 -48.46
C ASN A 100 -9.03 -55.46 -47.07
N GLY A 101 -9.94 -54.94 -46.28
CA GLY A 101 -10.10 -55.36 -44.90
C GLY A 101 -11.26 -56.32 -44.66
#